data_3f29a7c4af535a7b3b7ed12994fced9d
#
_entry.id   3f29a7c4af535a7b3b7ed12994fced9d
#
_cell.length_a   1.000
_cell.length_b   1.000
_cell.length_c   1.000
_cell.angle_alpha   90.00
_cell.angle_beta   90.00
_cell.angle_gamma   90.00
#
_symmetry.space_group_name_H-M   'P 1'
#
loop_
_entity.id
_entity.type
_entity.pdbx_description
1 polymer ?
#
loop_
_entity_poly.entity_id
_entity_poly.type
_entity_poly.pdbx_seq_one_letter_code
_entity_poly.pdbx_strand_id
1 'polypeptide(L)'
;MILRTDISQLPILSEGGEGIIYEYKSQLIKFYKPHVNRESKAKKIRMLMKKQLPTGVVAPLDVVYDKNKNFVGYVMDRINGEEFKKLSNKKFVTANGITKKEILYMLKQVYDILKQLHSQNIYIGDLNDQNILFDKSYQVYIIDCDSWTIDDEKCEVAMDLFKDPLLKRNDFDAKTDTYAFSILSWKALTRIHPFGGTMQPDMNIMDRMKKGISVIDNSNVIIPRTISSWAGLSPELINALKAIFENRSRELNDEIQELYNHLAFCKVDKDYYYDRYNICPVCDSSAQINKKPISQGVQSGLRLIELLVRSNIKIVINENTYIDNDDYIVNVRTGKKVKYKNMIKYYFDSNDVLIECGNSSVIIHCDNDYVFEKKYKSNVVVEGNKLYYISKKNTLVEVTITQNGNNIRNVCKCSNNCYFEVLHGKYFVINYYQGKIVFNNNGVNCEYEYNDKIENYGIHYDVFTDKWLVVIENETNKFLTLVFKNNEIQYKCDRIRFECHLGNICMSNNTLFFPIDGNIRGFAYQKDLFKDFQCDVVNNDSRLIKDGKKFIIVNDENIYALS
;
A
#
# COMPACT_ATOMS: atom_id res chain seq x y z
N MET A 1 28.73 16.43 10.62
CA MET A 1 28.00 17.67 11.08
C MET A 1 27.62 17.53 12.54
N ILE A 2 27.83 18.55 13.39
CA ILE A 2 27.30 18.56 14.77
C ILE A 2 25.96 19.30 14.76
N LEU A 3 24.89 18.63 15.20
CA LEU A 3 23.57 19.27 15.31
C LEU A 3 23.60 20.36 16.38
N ARG A 4 23.52 21.61 15.93
CA ARG A 4 23.37 22.78 16.81
C ARG A 4 21.91 23.11 17.14
N THR A 5 21.00 22.67 16.26
CA THR A 5 19.55 22.83 16.41
C THR A 5 18.98 21.66 17.21
N ASP A 6 18.01 21.92 18.06
CA ASP A 6 17.25 20.85 18.70
C ASP A 6 16.47 20.08 17.62
N ILE A 7 16.78 18.79 17.45
CA ILE A 7 16.18 17.94 16.42
C ILE A 7 14.66 17.84 16.58
N SER A 8 14.15 17.98 17.81
CA SER A 8 12.71 17.97 18.09
C SER A 8 11.94 19.13 17.44
N GLN A 9 12.64 20.16 16.96
CA GLN A 9 12.05 21.31 16.27
C GLN A 9 12.02 21.13 14.75
N LEU A 10 12.68 20.10 14.22
CA LEU A 10 12.67 19.81 12.79
C LEU A 10 11.37 19.10 12.40
N PRO A 11 10.80 19.40 11.22
CA PRO A 11 9.66 18.66 10.71
C PRO A 11 10.01 17.20 10.50
N ILE A 12 9.15 16.29 10.94
CA ILE A 12 9.27 14.85 10.69
C ILE A 12 8.65 14.57 9.32
N LEU A 13 9.42 13.95 8.44
CA LEU A 13 8.93 13.46 7.15
C LEU A 13 8.33 12.05 7.31
N SER A 14 9.06 11.16 7.97
CA SER A 14 8.63 9.78 8.23
C SER A 14 9.33 9.22 9.46
N GLU A 15 8.78 8.15 10.00
CA GLU A 15 9.37 7.42 11.12
C GLU A 15 9.24 5.93 10.89
N GLY A 16 10.35 5.20 10.89
CA GLY A 16 10.45 3.75 10.75
C GLY A 16 10.98 3.04 12.00
N GLY A 17 11.17 1.72 11.90
CA GLY A 17 11.67 0.89 13.00
C GLY A 17 13.00 1.37 13.58
N GLU A 18 13.97 1.65 12.73
CA GLU A 18 15.33 2.00 13.14
C GLU A 18 15.57 3.50 13.37
N GLY A 19 14.75 4.40 12.78
CA GLY A 19 15.02 5.82 12.83
C GLY A 19 13.85 6.72 12.43
N ILE A 20 14.09 8.01 12.58
CA ILE A 20 13.17 9.09 12.21
C ILE A 20 13.85 9.93 11.14
N ILE A 21 13.13 10.21 10.07
CA ILE A 21 13.59 11.07 8.97
C ILE A 21 13.06 12.48 9.21
N TYR A 22 13.97 13.42 9.37
CA TYR A 22 13.67 14.84 9.55
C TYR A 22 13.98 15.64 8.30
N GLU A 23 13.17 16.65 8.02
CA GLU A 23 13.47 17.65 6.99
C GLU A 23 14.52 18.65 7.52
N TYR A 24 15.62 18.80 6.80
CA TYR A 24 16.70 19.72 7.15
C TYR A 24 17.13 20.51 5.92
N LYS A 25 16.67 21.74 5.80
CA LYS A 25 16.88 22.59 4.62
C LYS A 25 16.34 21.89 3.33
N SER A 26 17.24 21.68 2.34
CA SER A 26 16.92 20.93 1.11
C SER A 26 17.23 19.44 1.21
N GLN A 27 17.66 18.94 2.36
CA GLN A 27 18.13 17.58 2.61
C GLN A 27 17.29 16.90 3.69
N LEU A 28 17.60 15.64 3.96
CA LEU A 28 16.99 14.85 5.03
C LEU A 28 18.07 14.40 6.03
N ILE A 29 17.65 14.25 7.30
CA ILE A 29 18.46 13.62 8.33
C ILE A 29 17.75 12.35 8.78
N LYS A 30 18.40 11.18 8.62
CA LYS A 30 17.99 9.94 9.30
C LYS A 30 18.63 9.95 10.70
N PHE A 31 17.78 9.97 11.73
CA PHE A 31 18.18 9.97 13.13
C PHE A 31 17.82 8.63 13.75
N TYR A 32 18.81 7.89 14.25
CA TYR A 32 18.62 6.56 14.79
C TYR A 32 17.97 6.56 16.17
N LYS A 33 17.03 5.66 16.38
CA LYS A 33 16.41 5.41 17.68
C LYS A 33 17.41 4.84 18.69
N PRO A 34 17.13 4.95 20.01
CA PRO A 34 18.08 4.52 21.06
C PRO A 34 18.44 3.03 21.04
N HIS A 35 17.54 2.15 20.56
CA HIS A 35 17.75 0.72 20.54
C HIS A 35 18.63 0.24 19.37
N VAL A 36 18.91 1.08 18.38
CA VAL A 36 19.72 0.74 17.22
C VAL A 36 21.20 0.72 17.60
N ASN A 37 21.92 -0.28 17.11
CA ASN A 37 23.38 -0.34 17.24
C ASN A 37 24.05 0.74 16.38
N ARG A 38 24.18 1.94 16.97
CA ARG A 38 24.71 3.11 16.29
C ARG A 38 26.18 2.99 15.89
N GLU A 39 26.95 2.14 16.56
CA GLU A 39 28.35 1.91 16.24
C GLU A 39 28.50 1.15 14.90
N SER A 40 27.74 0.07 14.73
CA SER A 40 27.68 -0.67 13.45
C SER A 40 27.19 0.23 12.32
N LYS A 41 26.09 0.98 12.55
CA LYS A 41 25.58 1.94 11.55
C LYS A 41 26.63 3.02 11.19
N ALA A 42 27.33 3.57 12.16
CA ALA A 42 28.39 4.56 11.91
C ALA A 42 29.53 3.98 11.05
N LYS A 43 29.89 2.71 11.27
CA LYS A 43 30.92 2.02 10.48
C LYS A 43 30.45 1.88 9.01
N LYS A 44 29.24 1.34 8.80
CA LYS A 44 28.64 1.19 7.45
C LYS A 44 28.56 2.53 6.71
N ILE A 45 28.02 3.58 7.34
CA ILE A 45 27.89 4.90 6.72
C ILE A 45 29.26 5.44 6.28
N ARG A 46 30.28 5.34 7.13
CA ARG A 46 31.64 5.79 6.77
C ARG A 46 32.26 4.96 5.64
N MET A 47 31.93 3.67 5.56
CA MET A 47 32.37 2.81 4.44
C MET A 47 31.68 3.23 3.15
N LEU A 48 30.36 3.43 3.15
CA LEU A 48 29.59 3.90 1.99
C LEU A 48 30.11 5.25 1.46
N MET A 49 30.39 6.21 2.35
CA MET A 49 30.93 7.52 1.97
C MET A 49 32.30 7.45 1.27
N LYS A 50 33.03 6.34 1.38
CA LYS A 50 34.32 6.11 0.70
C LYS A 50 34.19 5.37 -0.64
N LYS A 51 33.01 4.75 -0.91
CA LYS A 51 32.73 4.01 -2.14
C LYS A 51 32.21 4.96 -3.21
N GLN A 52 32.50 4.66 -4.47
CA GLN A 52 31.88 5.35 -5.60
C GLN A 52 30.55 4.66 -5.92
N LEU A 53 29.47 5.13 -5.25
CA LEU A 53 28.15 4.55 -5.44
C LEU A 53 27.56 4.93 -6.81
N PRO A 54 26.76 4.04 -7.43
CA PRO A 54 26.09 4.33 -8.69
C PRO A 54 25.15 5.53 -8.60
N THR A 55 24.96 6.24 -9.71
CA THR A 55 23.86 7.20 -9.84
C THR A 55 22.53 6.48 -9.60
N GLY A 56 21.63 7.09 -8.82
CA GLY A 56 20.38 6.46 -8.38
C GLY A 56 20.46 5.81 -7.00
N VAL A 57 21.61 5.81 -6.33
CA VAL A 57 21.71 5.48 -4.90
C VAL A 57 21.64 6.77 -4.08
N VAL A 58 20.72 6.84 -3.13
CA VAL A 58 20.66 7.95 -2.18
C VAL A 58 21.71 7.74 -1.10
N ALA A 59 22.91 8.22 -1.39
CA ALA A 59 24.09 8.04 -0.57
C ALA A 59 24.08 8.92 0.69
N PRO A 60 24.76 8.50 1.78
CA PRO A 60 25.02 9.38 2.91
C PRO A 60 26.00 10.47 2.53
N LEU A 61 25.62 11.72 2.79
CA LEU A 61 26.43 12.92 2.46
C LEU A 61 27.32 13.36 3.62
N ASP A 62 26.82 13.21 4.85
CA ASP A 62 27.57 13.57 6.06
C ASP A 62 27.02 12.78 7.26
N VAL A 63 27.85 12.62 8.27
CA VAL A 63 27.48 11.98 9.55
C VAL A 63 26.98 13.02 10.54
N VAL A 64 26.00 12.64 11.36
CA VAL A 64 25.39 13.52 12.37
C VAL A 64 25.79 13.09 13.77
N TYR A 65 26.22 14.07 14.57
CA TYR A 65 26.59 13.88 15.97
C TYR A 65 25.71 14.72 16.89
N ASP A 66 25.44 14.21 18.08
CA ASP A 66 24.81 14.97 19.16
C ASP A 66 25.79 15.98 19.80
N LYS A 67 25.33 16.72 20.81
CA LYS A 67 26.15 17.69 21.57
C LYS A 67 27.32 17.03 22.30
N ASN A 68 27.21 15.74 22.60
CA ASN A 68 28.23 14.96 23.30
C ASN A 68 29.20 14.26 22.33
N LYS A 69 29.10 14.57 21.01
CA LYS A 69 29.86 13.95 19.92
C LYS A 69 29.59 12.48 19.69
N ASN A 70 28.45 11.95 20.16
CA ASN A 70 28.00 10.60 19.81
C ASN A 70 27.38 10.62 18.41
N PHE A 71 27.68 9.60 17.61
CA PHE A 71 27.02 9.41 16.32
C PHE A 71 25.53 9.11 16.53
N VAL A 72 24.66 9.84 15.83
CA VAL A 72 23.20 9.71 15.99
C VAL A 72 22.48 9.55 14.66
N GLY A 73 23.14 9.72 13.52
CA GLY A 73 22.52 9.60 12.22
C GLY A 73 23.37 10.11 11.06
N TYR A 74 22.75 10.32 9.92
CA TYR A 74 23.41 10.86 8.73
C TYR A 74 22.48 11.76 7.92
N VAL A 75 23.11 12.57 7.05
CA VAL A 75 22.43 13.45 6.09
C VAL A 75 22.38 12.78 4.75
N MET A 76 21.30 12.93 4.02
CA MET A 76 21.10 12.45 2.66
C MET A 76 20.29 13.44 1.83
N ASP A 77 20.32 13.29 0.51
CA ASP A 77 19.50 14.09 -0.38
C ASP A 77 18.01 13.78 -0.22
N ARG A 78 17.17 14.79 -0.41
CA ARG A 78 15.73 14.64 -0.48
C ARG A 78 15.32 14.27 -1.90
N ILE A 79 14.70 13.12 -2.05
CA ILE A 79 14.11 12.69 -3.32
C ILE A 79 12.60 12.98 -3.30
N ASN A 80 12.13 13.73 -4.30
CA ASN A 80 10.71 13.94 -4.54
C ASN A 80 10.21 12.89 -5.52
N GLY A 81 9.92 11.71 -5.03
CA GLY A 81 9.53 10.53 -5.81
C GLY A 81 8.37 9.78 -5.16
N GLU A 82 7.88 8.81 -5.92
CA GLU A 82 6.84 7.88 -5.51
C GLU A 82 7.48 6.51 -5.23
N GLU A 83 6.96 5.77 -4.25
CA GLU A 83 7.45 4.43 -3.97
C GLU A 83 7.13 3.46 -5.12
N PHE A 84 8.06 2.56 -5.41
CA PHE A 84 7.90 1.52 -6.44
C PHE A 84 6.69 0.62 -6.18
N LYS A 85 6.30 0.44 -4.92
CA LYS A 85 5.08 -0.25 -4.48
C LYS A 85 3.82 0.27 -5.19
N LYS A 86 3.77 1.55 -5.55
CA LYS A 86 2.63 2.15 -6.26
C LYS A 86 2.44 1.63 -7.68
N LEU A 87 3.47 1.03 -8.30
CA LEU A 87 3.35 0.37 -9.61
C LEU A 87 2.44 -0.86 -9.58
N SER A 88 2.26 -1.46 -8.41
CA SER A 88 1.30 -2.56 -8.22
C SER A 88 -0.15 -2.06 -8.09
N ASN A 89 -0.38 -0.76 -7.94
CA ASN A 89 -1.72 -0.19 -7.81
C ASN A 89 -2.23 0.29 -9.18
N LYS A 90 -3.29 -0.33 -9.68
CA LYS A 90 -3.87 -0.02 -11.00
C LYS A 90 -4.34 1.44 -11.12
N LYS A 91 -4.97 1.98 -10.06
CA LYS A 91 -5.42 3.39 -10.05
C LYS A 91 -4.27 4.35 -10.25
N PHE A 92 -3.19 4.13 -9.51
CA PHE A 92 -2.01 4.98 -9.61
C PHE A 92 -1.38 4.92 -11.00
N VAL A 93 -1.15 3.70 -11.52
CA VAL A 93 -0.54 3.47 -12.83
C VAL A 93 -1.38 4.12 -13.95
N THR A 94 -2.71 3.88 -13.92
CA THR A 94 -3.65 4.45 -14.91
C THR A 94 -3.73 5.98 -14.83
N ALA A 95 -3.83 6.53 -13.61
CA ALA A 95 -3.94 7.98 -13.40
C ALA A 95 -2.69 8.75 -13.84
N ASN A 96 -1.52 8.12 -13.78
CA ASN A 96 -0.24 8.71 -14.19
C ASN A 96 0.20 8.31 -15.61
N GLY A 97 -0.60 7.52 -16.34
CA GLY A 97 -0.28 7.09 -17.70
C GLY A 97 0.96 6.20 -17.81
N ILE A 98 1.28 5.47 -16.73
CA ILE A 98 2.44 4.58 -16.69
C ILE A 98 2.11 3.28 -17.43
N THR A 99 2.93 2.90 -18.39
CA THR A 99 2.78 1.68 -19.18
C THR A 99 3.90 0.68 -18.86
N LYS A 100 3.82 -0.52 -19.44
CA LYS A 100 4.90 -1.52 -19.32
C LYS A 100 6.25 -0.99 -19.79
N LYS A 101 6.26 -0.06 -20.74
CA LYS A 101 7.51 0.56 -21.23
C LYS A 101 8.22 1.36 -20.14
N GLU A 102 7.50 2.21 -19.42
CA GLU A 102 8.06 3.00 -18.31
C GLU A 102 8.48 2.08 -17.15
N ILE A 103 7.68 1.04 -16.85
CA ILE A 103 8.03 0.06 -15.82
C ILE A 103 9.34 -0.68 -16.18
N LEU A 104 9.47 -1.18 -17.41
CA LEU A 104 10.68 -1.85 -17.89
C LEU A 104 11.89 -0.91 -17.89
N TYR A 105 11.70 0.38 -18.25
CA TYR A 105 12.76 1.38 -18.18
C TYR A 105 13.27 1.57 -16.75
N MET A 106 12.38 1.64 -15.77
CA MET A 106 12.75 1.72 -14.36
C MET A 106 13.43 0.44 -13.86
N LEU A 107 12.89 -0.74 -14.20
CA LEU A 107 13.50 -2.03 -13.83
C LEU A 107 14.92 -2.20 -14.39
N LYS A 108 15.14 -1.77 -15.63
CA LYS A 108 16.49 -1.74 -16.22
C LYS A 108 17.45 -0.89 -15.39
N GLN A 109 17.05 0.31 -14.96
CA GLN A 109 17.89 1.16 -14.11
C GLN A 109 18.21 0.48 -12.77
N VAL A 110 17.22 -0.14 -12.11
CA VAL A 110 17.48 -0.91 -10.87
C VAL A 110 18.49 -2.01 -11.11
N TYR A 111 18.34 -2.75 -12.21
CA TYR A 111 19.25 -3.85 -12.54
C TYR A 111 20.68 -3.36 -12.81
N ASP A 112 20.85 -2.24 -13.51
CA ASP A 112 22.15 -1.63 -13.78
C ASP A 112 22.82 -1.13 -12.48
N ILE A 113 22.05 -0.57 -11.54
CA ILE A 113 22.53 -0.19 -10.21
C ILE A 113 22.99 -1.44 -9.43
N LEU A 114 22.21 -2.53 -9.43
CA LEU A 114 22.59 -3.78 -8.78
C LEU A 114 23.90 -4.34 -9.33
N LYS A 115 24.07 -4.40 -10.66
CA LYS A 115 25.33 -4.85 -11.28
C LYS A 115 26.54 -4.03 -10.80
N GLN A 116 26.40 -2.71 -10.73
CA GLN A 116 27.47 -1.82 -10.29
C GLN A 116 27.78 -1.98 -8.80
N LEU A 117 26.78 -2.19 -7.94
CA LEU A 117 26.97 -2.46 -6.51
C LEU A 117 27.65 -3.82 -6.30
N HIS A 118 27.16 -4.87 -6.97
CA HIS A 118 27.72 -6.22 -6.88
C HIS A 118 29.18 -6.28 -7.34
N SER A 119 29.57 -5.49 -8.35
CA SER A 119 30.96 -5.38 -8.79
C SER A 119 31.90 -4.81 -7.71
N GLN A 120 31.35 -4.13 -6.71
CA GLN A 120 32.05 -3.57 -5.55
C GLN A 120 31.88 -4.41 -4.26
N ASN A 121 31.30 -5.61 -4.35
CA ASN A 121 30.92 -6.47 -3.22
C ASN A 121 29.97 -5.76 -2.23
N ILE A 122 29.04 -4.97 -2.76
CA ILE A 122 27.97 -4.35 -1.99
C ILE A 122 26.66 -5.05 -2.36
N TYR A 123 25.91 -5.54 -1.37
CA TYR A 123 24.64 -6.24 -1.56
C TYR A 123 23.55 -5.55 -0.75
N ILE A 124 22.38 -5.31 -1.38
CA ILE A 124 21.32 -4.55 -0.74
C ILE A 124 20.69 -5.35 0.41
N GLY A 125 20.43 -6.64 0.18
CA GLY A 125 19.83 -7.54 1.17
C GLY A 125 18.34 -7.28 1.43
N ASP A 126 17.96 -6.04 1.75
CA ASP A 126 16.54 -5.62 1.90
C ASP A 126 16.03 -4.87 0.66
N LEU A 127 16.28 -5.44 -0.52
CA LEU A 127 15.72 -4.91 -1.76
C LEU A 127 14.22 -5.20 -1.83
N ASN A 128 13.40 -4.15 -1.75
CA ASN A 128 11.95 -4.25 -1.80
C ASN A 128 11.32 -3.00 -2.45
N ASP A 129 10.02 -3.04 -2.70
CA ASP A 129 9.31 -1.99 -3.43
C ASP A 129 9.01 -0.71 -2.62
N GLN A 130 9.36 -0.66 -1.34
CA GLN A 130 9.30 0.54 -0.50
C GLN A 130 10.67 1.25 -0.45
N ASN A 131 11.77 0.51 -0.66
CA ASN A 131 13.13 1.06 -0.64
C ASN A 131 13.60 1.57 -2.01
N ILE A 132 12.69 1.66 -2.99
CA ILE A 132 12.94 2.25 -4.30
C ILE A 132 11.92 3.35 -4.54
N LEU A 133 12.41 4.55 -4.88
CA LEU A 133 11.58 5.66 -5.33
C LEU A 133 11.80 5.89 -6.83
N PHE A 134 10.82 6.50 -7.48
CA PHE A 134 10.97 7.01 -8.85
C PHE A 134 10.32 8.39 -8.98
N ASP A 135 10.91 9.23 -9.81
CA ASP A 135 10.41 10.58 -10.07
C ASP A 135 9.51 10.65 -11.32
N LYS A 136 9.04 11.84 -11.66
CA LYS A 136 8.17 12.09 -12.82
C LYS A 136 8.85 11.80 -14.17
N SER A 137 10.17 11.71 -14.22
CA SER A 137 10.94 11.33 -15.41
C SER A 137 11.27 9.83 -15.43
N TYR A 138 10.71 9.08 -14.49
CA TYR A 138 10.97 7.64 -14.28
C TYR A 138 12.43 7.32 -13.94
N GLN A 139 13.17 8.30 -13.39
CA GLN A 139 14.47 8.04 -12.81
C GLN A 139 14.30 7.35 -11.46
N VAL A 140 15.04 6.26 -11.23
CA VAL A 140 14.94 5.50 -9.98
C VAL A 140 15.98 5.91 -8.96
N TYR A 141 15.61 5.78 -7.67
CA TYR A 141 16.45 6.08 -6.54
C TYR A 141 16.30 4.99 -5.47
N ILE A 142 17.40 4.31 -5.14
CA ILE A 142 17.43 3.31 -4.08
C ILE A 142 17.80 4.00 -2.77
N ILE A 143 16.95 3.86 -1.77
CA ILE A 143 17.10 4.48 -0.45
C ILE A 143 17.48 3.46 0.61
N ASP A 144 17.74 3.92 1.82
CA ASP A 144 18.00 3.07 3.00
C ASP A 144 19.28 2.24 2.95
N CYS A 145 20.35 2.83 2.43
CA CYS A 145 21.63 2.14 2.20
C CYS A 145 22.37 1.72 3.48
N ASP A 146 21.99 2.20 4.65
CA ASP A 146 22.61 1.85 5.94
C ASP A 146 22.22 0.45 6.46
N SER A 147 21.29 -0.23 5.79
CA SER A 147 20.93 -1.63 6.04
C SER A 147 21.80 -2.62 5.24
N TRP A 148 22.49 -2.20 4.19
CA TRP A 148 23.16 -3.04 3.20
C TRP A 148 24.31 -3.87 3.76
N THR A 149 24.66 -4.96 3.05
CA THR A 149 25.89 -5.72 3.29
C THR A 149 27.03 -5.04 2.55
N ILE A 150 28.09 -4.67 3.29
CA ILE A 150 29.27 -3.98 2.76
C ILE A 150 30.49 -4.58 3.43
N ASP A 151 31.35 -5.21 2.66
CA ASP A 151 32.52 -5.95 3.16
C ASP A 151 32.09 -6.91 4.30
N ASP A 152 32.57 -6.73 5.54
CA ASP A 152 32.24 -7.59 6.71
C ASP A 152 30.96 -7.16 7.46
N GLU A 153 30.39 -5.99 7.12
CA GLU A 153 29.18 -5.47 7.77
C GLU A 153 27.93 -6.00 7.07
N LYS A 154 27.24 -6.94 7.69
CA LYS A 154 26.10 -7.65 7.09
C LYS A 154 24.78 -6.90 7.23
N CYS A 155 23.87 -7.13 6.28
CA CYS A 155 22.44 -6.81 6.42
C CYS A 155 21.83 -7.73 7.49
N GLU A 156 21.05 -7.17 8.40
CA GLU A 156 20.48 -7.92 9.53
C GLU A 156 19.01 -8.28 9.30
N VAL A 157 18.28 -7.45 8.58
CA VAL A 157 16.82 -7.56 8.40
C VAL A 157 16.47 -7.35 6.94
N ALA A 158 15.55 -8.17 6.44
CA ALA A 158 14.95 -8.00 5.11
C ALA A 158 13.46 -8.31 5.18
N MET A 159 12.69 -7.68 4.28
CA MET A 159 11.24 -7.89 4.18
C MET A 159 10.94 -9.33 3.74
N ASP A 160 10.18 -10.07 4.55
CA ASP A 160 9.90 -11.49 4.34
C ASP A 160 9.38 -11.83 2.92
N LEU A 161 8.53 -10.98 2.35
CA LEU A 161 7.95 -11.19 1.01
C LEU A 161 8.96 -11.05 -0.14
N PHE A 162 10.13 -10.46 0.10
CA PHE A 162 11.20 -10.33 -0.89
C PHE A 162 12.42 -11.18 -0.54
N LYS A 163 12.43 -11.76 0.66
CA LYS A 163 13.57 -12.52 1.16
C LYS A 163 13.69 -13.87 0.44
N ASP A 164 14.89 -14.17 -0.04
CA ASP A 164 15.16 -15.46 -0.68
C ASP A 164 14.94 -16.63 0.31
N PRO A 165 14.04 -17.59 0.01
CA PRO A 165 13.82 -18.76 0.89
C PRO A 165 15.02 -19.68 0.99
N LEU A 166 16.03 -19.54 0.13
CA LEU A 166 17.29 -20.29 0.20
C LEU A 166 18.36 -19.60 1.06
N LEU A 167 18.11 -18.37 1.49
CA LEU A 167 19.04 -17.61 2.32
C LEU A 167 19.32 -18.32 3.64
N LYS A 168 20.60 -18.51 3.97
CA LYS A 168 21.06 -19.10 5.23
C LYS A 168 21.72 -18.03 6.09
N ARG A 169 21.34 -17.91 7.35
CA ARG A 169 22.02 -17.09 8.38
C ARG A 169 22.22 -15.60 7.98
N ASN A 170 21.32 -15.01 7.19
CA ASN A 170 21.45 -13.63 6.70
C ASN A 170 22.74 -13.37 5.88
N ASP A 171 23.23 -14.38 5.16
CA ASP A 171 24.35 -14.24 4.24
C ASP A 171 23.88 -13.71 2.87
N PHE A 172 23.51 -12.44 2.86
CA PHE A 172 23.05 -11.76 1.64
C PHE A 172 24.17 -11.60 0.62
N ASP A 173 23.88 -11.91 -0.62
CA ASP A 173 24.78 -11.85 -1.77
C ASP A 173 24.06 -11.40 -3.04
N ALA A 174 24.76 -11.38 -4.19
CA ALA A 174 24.19 -11.02 -5.48
C ALA A 174 22.99 -11.92 -5.88
N LYS A 175 22.97 -13.18 -5.46
CA LYS A 175 21.89 -14.12 -5.79
C LYS A 175 20.63 -13.79 -5.02
N THR A 176 20.76 -13.40 -3.75
CA THR A 176 19.63 -12.99 -2.92
C THR A 176 19.01 -11.69 -3.41
N ASP A 177 19.84 -10.72 -3.86
CA ASP A 177 19.37 -9.49 -4.51
C ASP A 177 18.69 -9.78 -5.84
N THR A 178 19.21 -10.74 -6.64
CA THR A 178 18.57 -11.17 -7.90
C THR A 178 17.18 -11.76 -7.65
N TYR A 179 17.03 -12.56 -6.59
CA TYR A 179 15.73 -13.10 -6.21
C TYR A 179 14.74 -11.99 -5.84
N ALA A 180 15.14 -11.07 -4.97
CA ALA A 180 14.32 -9.94 -4.55
C ALA A 180 13.95 -9.04 -5.76
N PHE A 181 14.90 -8.78 -6.66
CA PHE A 181 14.68 -8.03 -7.90
C PHE A 181 13.70 -8.74 -8.86
N SER A 182 13.75 -10.09 -8.91
CA SER A 182 12.81 -10.86 -9.72
C SER A 182 11.38 -10.77 -9.19
N ILE A 183 11.18 -10.80 -7.87
CA ILE A 183 9.87 -10.55 -7.24
C ILE A 183 9.39 -9.12 -7.56
N LEU A 184 10.27 -8.13 -7.37
CA LEU A 184 9.99 -6.73 -7.67
C LEU A 184 9.53 -6.56 -9.13
N SER A 185 10.28 -7.15 -10.07
CA SER A 185 10.01 -7.08 -11.51
C SER A 185 8.67 -7.70 -11.87
N TRP A 186 8.42 -8.91 -11.40
CA TRP A 186 7.15 -9.58 -11.63
C TRP A 186 5.98 -8.76 -11.06
N LYS A 187 6.09 -8.32 -9.80
CA LYS A 187 5.05 -7.57 -9.11
C LYS A 187 4.75 -6.22 -9.80
N ALA A 188 5.77 -5.50 -10.26
CA ALA A 188 5.58 -4.23 -10.97
C ALA A 188 4.89 -4.44 -12.34
N LEU A 189 5.26 -5.49 -13.08
CA LEU A 189 4.71 -5.78 -14.42
C LEU A 189 3.30 -6.39 -14.38
N THR A 190 2.99 -7.18 -13.35
CA THR A 190 1.74 -7.97 -13.28
C THR A 190 0.77 -7.52 -12.20
N ARG A 191 1.22 -6.70 -11.25
CA ARG A 191 0.46 -6.22 -10.08
C ARG A 191 0.06 -7.32 -9.09
N ILE A 192 0.69 -8.47 -9.15
CA ILE A 192 0.51 -9.56 -8.19
C ILE A 192 1.87 -10.11 -7.76
N HIS A 193 1.99 -10.49 -6.50
CA HIS A 193 3.19 -11.19 -6.03
C HIS A 193 3.33 -12.53 -6.78
N PRO A 194 4.54 -13.00 -7.16
CA PRO A 194 4.68 -14.25 -7.93
C PRO A 194 4.14 -15.48 -7.19
N PHE A 195 3.96 -15.39 -5.88
CA PHE A 195 3.33 -16.41 -5.04
C PHE A 195 1.99 -15.94 -4.43
N GLY A 196 1.41 -14.87 -4.99
CA GLY A 196 0.09 -14.35 -4.61
C GLY A 196 -1.06 -15.18 -5.17
N GLY A 197 -2.29 -14.65 -5.02
CA GLY A 197 -3.50 -15.41 -5.33
C GLY A 197 -3.77 -16.50 -4.28
N THR A 198 -4.82 -17.26 -4.47
CA THR A 198 -5.26 -18.30 -3.53
C THR A 198 -5.30 -19.66 -4.20
N MET A 199 -5.15 -20.72 -3.42
CA MET A 199 -5.20 -22.09 -3.93
C MET A 199 -5.92 -23.02 -2.95
N GLN A 200 -6.34 -24.18 -3.44
CA GLN A 200 -6.91 -25.23 -2.61
C GLN A 200 -6.07 -26.52 -2.71
N PRO A 201 -5.66 -27.13 -1.60
CA PRO A 201 -5.80 -26.65 -0.20
C PRO A 201 -5.07 -25.32 0.05
N ASP A 202 -5.54 -24.53 1.02
CA ASP A 202 -4.98 -23.21 1.32
C ASP A 202 -3.50 -23.31 1.72
N MET A 203 -2.69 -22.44 1.12
CA MET A 203 -1.26 -22.33 1.40
C MET A 203 -0.85 -20.86 1.34
N ASN A 204 -0.32 -20.34 2.43
CA ASN A 204 0.14 -18.97 2.52
C ASN A 204 1.33 -18.67 1.58
N ILE A 205 1.58 -17.41 1.30
CA ILE A 205 2.63 -16.96 0.39
C ILE A 205 4.01 -17.50 0.80
N MET A 206 4.35 -17.44 2.09
CA MET A 206 5.67 -17.86 2.59
C MET A 206 5.93 -19.37 2.38
N ASP A 207 4.90 -20.20 2.55
CA ASP A 207 5.01 -21.63 2.29
C ASP A 207 5.10 -21.94 0.81
N ARG A 208 4.39 -21.16 -0.03
CA ARG A 208 4.49 -21.26 -1.49
C ARG A 208 5.87 -20.84 -2.00
N MET A 209 6.46 -19.77 -1.45
CA MET A 209 7.84 -19.35 -1.74
C MET A 209 8.85 -20.48 -1.44
N LYS A 210 8.74 -21.12 -0.26
CA LYS A 210 9.60 -22.24 0.12
C LYS A 210 9.45 -23.44 -0.81
N LYS A 211 8.24 -23.69 -1.32
CA LYS A 211 7.93 -24.83 -2.20
C LYS A 211 8.10 -24.54 -3.68
N GLY A 212 8.29 -23.26 -4.07
CA GLY A 212 8.37 -22.86 -5.47
C GLY A 212 7.04 -23.01 -6.21
N ILE A 213 5.92 -22.67 -5.56
CA ILE A 213 4.58 -22.75 -6.18
C ILE A 213 4.16 -21.35 -6.61
N SER A 214 4.56 -20.93 -7.80
CA SER A 214 4.24 -19.62 -8.34
C SER A 214 2.85 -19.55 -8.97
N VAL A 215 2.44 -18.34 -9.39
CA VAL A 215 1.21 -18.09 -10.17
C VAL A 215 1.38 -18.39 -11.65
N ILE A 216 2.62 -18.56 -12.14
CA ILE A 216 2.93 -18.65 -13.56
C ILE A 216 2.43 -20.00 -14.09
N ASP A 217 1.47 -19.96 -15.03
CA ASP A 217 0.86 -21.13 -15.66
C ASP A 217 0.31 -22.19 -14.68
N ASN A 218 -0.02 -21.79 -13.47
CA ASN A 218 -0.49 -22.67 -12.41
C ASN A 218 -2.01 -22.64 -12.31
N SER A 219 -2.67 -23.65 -12.87
CA SER A 219 -4.14 -23.74 -12.86
C SER A 219 -4.76 -24.00 -11.48
N ASN A 220 -3.97 -24.36 -10.47
CA ASN A 220 -4.43 -24.54 -9.09
C ASN A 220 -4.46 -23.22 -8.31
N VAL A 221 -3.88 -22.14 -8.86
CA VAL A 221 -3.88 -20.82 -8.22
C VAL A 221 -4.95 -19.95 -8.85
N ILE A 222 -5.84 -19.44 -8.03
CA ILE A 222 -6.86 -18.47 -8.42
C ILE A 222 -6.23 -17.09 -8.30
N ILE A 223 -6.26 -16.34 -9.39
CA ILE A 223 -5.75 -14.97 -9.47
C ILE A 223 -6.88 -13.99 -9.75
N PRO A 224 -6.83 -12.75 -9.24
CA PRO A 224 -7.86 -11.75 -9.50
C PRO A 224 -7.84 -11.30 -10.97
N ARG A 225 -8.98 -10.88 -11.50
CA ARG A 225 -9.09 -10.33 -12.87
C ARG A 225 -8.38 -8.99 -13.03
N THR A 226 -8.14 -8.28 -11.93
CA THR A 226 -7.57 -6.93 -11.91
C THR A 226 -6.07 -6.87 -12.14
N ILE A 227 -5.39 -8.01 -12.22
CA ILE A 227 -3.96 -8.08 -12.52
C ILE A 227 -3.66 -7.59 -13.95
N SER A 228 -2.42 -7.18 -14.19
CA SER A 228 -1.92 -6.98 -15.55
C SER A 228 -1.54 -8.32 -16.16
N SER A 229 -2.06 -8.59 -17.36
CA SER A 229 -1.73 -9.84 -18.07
C SER A 229 -0.25 -9.89 -18.41
N TRP A 230 0.40 -11.01 -18.12
CA TRP A 230 1.79 -11.27 -18.51
C TRP A 230 1.91 -11.90 -19.92
N ALA A 231 0.79 -12.18 -20.59
CA ALA A 231 0.81 -12.69 -21.97
C ALA A 231 1.54 -11.77 -22.97
N GLY A 232 1.61 -10.47 -22.66
CA GLY A 232 2.35 -9.50 -23.47
C GLY A 232 3.86 -9.42 -23.17
N LEU A 233 4.39 -10.18 -22.22
CA LEU A 233 5.82 -10.26 -21.93
C LEU A 233 6.51 -11.27 -22.86
N SER A 234 7.83 -11.16 -23.02
CA SER A 234 8.59 -12.14 -23.81
C SER A 234 8.62 -13.50 -23.12
N PRO A 235 8.61 -14.61 -23.87
CA PRO A 235 8.76 -15.96 -23.32
C PRO A 235 10.06 -16.12 -22.54
N GLU A 236 11.13 -15.49 -22.98
CA GLU A 236 12.46 -15.54 -22.36
C GLU A 236 12.39 -14.98 -20.93
N LEU A 237 11.79 -13.79 -20.75
CA LEU A 237 11.63 -13.19 -19.41
C LEU A 237 10.72 -14.04 -18.52
N ILE A 238 9.59 -14.52 -19.04
CA ILE A 238 8.67 -15.38 -18.27
C ILE A 238 9.39 -16.65 -17.80
N ASN A 239 10.13 -17.31 -18.70
CA ASN A 239 10.86 -18.54 -18.38
C ASN A 239 11.99 -18.32 -17.37
N ALA A 240 12.75 -17.21 -17.49
CA ALA A 240 13.79 -16.85 -16.53
C ALA A 240 13.20 -16.61 -15.14
N LEU A 241 12.13 -15.82 -15.04
CA LEU A 241 11.44 -15.56 -13.78
C LEU A 241 10.83 -16.85 -13.18
N LYS A 242 10.21 -17.70 -14.02
CA LYS A 242 9.69 -18.99 -13.59
C LYS A 242 10.78 -19.91 -13.05
N ALA A 243 11.94 -19.96 -13.71
CA ALA A 243 13.10 -20.72 -13.24
C ALA A 243 13.61 -20.23 -11.87
N ILE A 244 13.59 -18.91 -11.63
CA ILE A 244 13.98 -18.33 -10.34
C ILE A 244 12.96 -18.70 -9.25
N PHE A 245 11.67 -18.59 -9.53
CA PHE A 245 10.64 -18.82 -8.53
C PHE A 245 10.40 -20.31 -8.22
N GLU A 246 10.44 -21.17 -9.23
CA GLU A 246 10.06 -22.59 -9.11
C GLU A 246 11.27 -23.52 -9.05
N ASN A 247 12.32 -23.27 -9.85
CA ASN A 247 13.45 -24.19 -10.04
C ASN A 247 14.72 -23.77 -9.28
N ARG A 248 14.62 -22.77 -8.39
CA ARG A 248 15.71 -22.29 -7.56
C ARG A 248 16.89 -21.71 -8.34
N SER A 249 16.71 -21.31 -9.60
CA SER A 249 17.67 -20.50 -10.33
C SER A 249 17.86 -19.15 -9.63
N ARG A 250 19.01 -18.53 -9.82
CA ARG A 250 19.28 -17.15 -9.39
C ARG A 250 20.00 -16.40 -10.52
N GLU A 251 19.63 -16.75 -11.74
CA GLU A 251 20.20 -16.17 -12.96
C GLU A 251 19.10 -15.37 -13.66
N LEU A 252 19.33 -14.09 -13.77
CA LEU A 252 18.58 -13.16 -14.59
C LEU A 252 19.63 -12.32 -15.32
N ASN A 253 19.63 -12.38 -16.64
CA ASN A 253 20.64 -11.72 -17.46
C ASN A 253 20.06 -10.45 -18.11
N ASP A 254 19.94 -10.45 -19.42
CA ASP A 254 19.50 -9.27 -20.17
C ASP A 254 18.03 -9.34 -20.63
N GLU A 255 17.22 -10.27 -20.07
CA GLU A 255 15.85 -10.52 -20.53
C GLU A 255 14.93 -9.29 -20.39
N ILE A 256 15.15 -8.46 -19.34
CA ILE A 256 14.42 -7.19 -19.15
C ILE A 256 14.86 -6.16 -20.21
N GLN A 257 16.17 -6.08 -20.50
CA GLN A 257 16.71 -5.19 -21.52
C GLN A 257 16.24 -5.61 -22.91
N GLU A 258 16.25 -6.91 -23.20
CA GLU A 258 15.78 -7.46 -24.48
C GLU A 258 14.29 -7.16 -24.67
N LEU A 259 13.46 -7.40 -23.67
CA LEU A 259 12.04 -7.05 -23.76
C LEU A 259 11.85 -5.54 -23.95
N TYR A 260 12.61 -4.68 -23.24
CA TYR A 260 12.50 -3.23 -23.40
C TYR A 260 12.85 -2.77 -24.83
N ASN A 261 13.82 -3.42 -25.48
CA ASN A 261 14.22 -3.12 -26.84
C ASN A 261 13.20 -3.59 -27.90
N HIS A 262 12.31 -4.52 -27.53
CA HIS A 262 11.36 -5.21 -28.41
C HIS A 262 9.92 -4.98 -27.96
N LEU A 263 9.43 -3.73 -28.03
CA LEU A 263 8.10 -3.32 -27.61
C LEU A 263 7.27 -2.77 -28.77
N ALA A 264 6.07 -3.29 -28.95
CA ALA A 264 5.03 -2.73 -29.80
C ALA A 264 3.87 -2.17 -28.97
N PHE A 265 3.30 -1.05 -29.40
CA PHE A 265 2.19 -0.40 -28.69
C PHE A 265 0.85 -0.93 -29.18
N CYS A 266 0.02 -1.41 -28.28
CA CYS A 266 -1.37 -1.78 -28.54
C CYS A 266 -2.31 -0.58 -28.35
N LYS A 267 -3.05 -0.22 -29.41
CA LYS A 267 -4.02 0.90 -29.38
C LYS A 267 -5.28 0.58 -28.58
N VAL A 268 -5.58 -0.73 -28.38
CA VAL A 268 -6.81 -1.19 -27.71
C VAL A 268 -6.65 -1.13 -26.20
N ASP A 269 -5.63 -1.78 -25.64
CA ASP A 269 -5.36 -1.77 -24.19
C ASP A 269 -4.45 -0.62 -23.76
N LYS A 270 -3.96 0.21 -24.72
CA LYS A 270 -3.11 1.38 -24.46
C LYS A 270 -1.84 1.07 -23.69
N ASP A 271 -1.27 -0.12 -23.91
CA ASP A 271 -0.07 -0.62 -23.25
C ASP A 271 0.87 -1.28 -24.26
N TYR A 272 2.08 -1.63 -23.83
CA TYR A 272 3.08 -2.26 -24.65
C TYR A 272 3.10 -3.77 -24.48
N TYR A 273 3.46 -4.48 -25.56
CA TYR A 273 3.67 -5.92 -25.60
C TYR A 273 4.91 -6.26 -26.42
N TYR A 274 5.40 -7.48 -26.31
CA TYR A 274 6.58 -7.96 -27.04
C TYR A 274 6.33 -7.95 -28.55
N ASP A 275 7.16 -7.24 -29.31
CA ASP A 275 6.92 -6.94 -30.72
C ASP A 275 7.01 -8.16 -31.67
N ARG A 276 7.62 -9.27 -31.20
CA ARG A 276 7.64 -10.53 -31.97
C ARG A 276 6.31 -11.28 -31.96
N TYR A 277 5.34 -10.83 -31.19
CA TYR A 277 3.97 -11.28 -31.35
C TYR A 277 3.31 -10.50 -32.49
N ASN A 278 2.76 -11.21 -33.49
CA ASN A 278 2.10 -10.60 -34.65
C ASN A 278 0.88 -9.73 -34.27
N ILE A 279 0.22 -10.08 -33.17
CA ILE A 279 -0.97 -9.42 -32.64
C ILE A 279 -0.79 -9.32 -31.12
N CYS A 280 -1.34 -8.25 -30.50
CA CYS A 280 -1.31 -8.12 -29.06
C CYS A 280 -1.99 -9.32 -28.36
N PRO A 281 -1.26 -10.15 -27.62
CA PRO A 281 -1.83 -11.37 -27.03
C PRO A 281 -2.77 -11.09 -25.86
N VAL A 282 -2.80 -9.83 -25.37
CA VAL A 282 -3.73 -9.41 -24.31
C VAL A 282 -5.12 -9.12 -24.88
N CYS A 283 -5.19 -8.53 -26.11
CA CYS A 283 -6.43 -8.16 -26.77
C CYS A 283 -6.97 -9.25 -27.70
N ASP A 284 -6.12 -10.19 -28.13
CA ASP A 284 -6.54 -11.26 -29.02
C ASP A 284 -7.46 -12.23 -28.29
N SER A 285 -8.72 -12.28 -28.73
CA SER A 285 -9.73 -13.19 -28.17
C SER A 285 -9.38 -14.67 -28.39
N SER A 286 -8.54 -14.99 -29.39
CA SER A 286 -8.05 -16.34 -29.62
C SER A 286 -6.98 -16.78 -28.62
N ALA A 287 -6.20 -15.84 -28.08
CA ALA A 287 -5.22 -16.08 -27.01
C ALA A 287 -5.88 -16.18 -25.61
N GLN A 288 -7.15 -15.80 -25.48
CA GLN A 288 -7.91 -15.94 -24.22
C GLN A 288 -8.29 -17.40 -23.88
N ILE A 289 -7.94 -18.36 -24.71
CA ILE A 289 -8.22 -19.80 -24.50
C ILE A 289 -7.56 -20.33 -23.19
N ASN A 290 -6.54 -19.68 -22.66
CA ASN A 290 -5.94 -20.03 -21.36
C ASN A 290 -6.56 -19.28 -20.15
N LYS A 291 -7.39 -18.28 -20.38
CA LYS A 291 -8.34 -17.82 -19.38
C LYS A 291 -9.57 -18.73 -19.46
N LYS A 292 -9.49 -19.94 -18.89
CA LYS A 292 -10.74 -20.62 -18.51
C LYS A 292 -11.57 -19.57 -17.81
N PRO A 293 -12.84 -19.31 -18.23
CA PRO A 293 -13.74 -18.53 -17.42
C PRO A 293 -13.78 -19.27 -16.08
N ILE A 294 -13.07 -18.74 -15.08
CA ILE A 294 -13.27 -19.18 -13.71
C ILE A 294 -14.75 -18.94 -13.51
N SER A 295 -15.46 -20.02 -13.25
CA SER A 295 -16.90 -20.08 -13.12
C SER A 295 -17.42 -18.79 -12.48
N GLN A 296 -18.27 -18.08 -13.21
CA GLN A 296 -18.98 -16.93 -12.72
C GLN A 296 -19.57 -17.28 -11.36
N GLY A 297 -19.05 -16.69 -10.29
CA GLY A 297 -19.75 -16.82 -9.04
C GLY A 297 -18.88 -17.09 -7.81
N VAL A 298 -19.36 -16.64 -6.73
CA VAL A 298 -18.98 -17.01 -5.39
C VAL A 298 -19.46 -18.43 -5.14
N GLN A 299 -18.56 -19.35 -4.77
CA GLN A 299 -18.91 -20.74 -4.40
C GLN A 299 -19.64 -20.78 -3.06
N SER A 300 -20.83 -20.23 -2.95
CA SER A 300 -21.61 -20.27 -1.72
C SER A 300 -23.10 -20.06 -1.91
N GLY A 301 -23.59 -20.14 -3.16
CA GLY A 301 -24.98 -19.80 -3.47
C GLY A 301 -25.27 -18.28 -3.45
N LEU A 302 -24.27 -17.45 -3.22
CA LEU A 302 -24.37 -16.00 -3.30
C LEU A 302 -24.21 -15.55 -4.76
N ARG A 303 -24.95 -14.52 -5.17
CA ARG A 303 -24.93 -13.98 -6.51
C ARG A 303 -24.10 -12.70 -6.57
N LEU A 304 -23.09 -12.66 -7.44
CA LEU A 304 -22.36 -11.46 -7.76
C LEU A 304 -23.14 -10.65 -8.81
N ILE A 305 -23.37 -9.38 -8.52
CA ILE A 305 -24.10 -8.45 -9.40
C ILE A 305 -23.20 -7.25 -9.64
N GLU A 306 -22.96 -6.92 -10.90
CA GLU A 306 -22.28 -5.69 -11.27
C GLU A 306 -23.24 -4.50 -11.10
N LEU A 307 -22.92 -3.55 -10.22
CA LEU A 307 -23.76 -2.38 -9.94
C LEU A 307 -23.49 -1.24 -10.90
N LEU A 308 -22.27 -1.13 -11.38
CA LEU A 308 -21.82 -0.12 -12.32
C LEU A 308 -21.54 -0.75 -13.69
N VAL A 309 -22.57 -0.83 -14.54
CA VAL A 309 -22.45 -1.36 -15.90
C VAL A 309 -22.30 -0.19 -16.87
N ARG A 310 -21.09 0.21 -17.18
CA ARG A 310 -20.83 1.28 -18.15
C ARG A 310 -19.55 0.98 -18.95
N SER A 311 -19.62 1.13 -20.24
CA SER A 311 -18.52 0.90 -21.17
C SER A 311 -17.42 1.97 -21.16
N ASN A 312 -17.60 3.05 -20.39
CA ASN A 312 -16.75 4.25 -20.45
C ASN A 312 -16.08 4.60 -19.12
N ILE A 313 -15.77 3.58 -18.29
CA ILE A 313 -15.10 3.77 -17.01
C ILE A 313 -13.59 3.81 -17.23
N LYS A 314 -12.94 4.86 -16.73
CA LYS A 314 -11.49 4.98 -16.64
C LYS A 314 -10.98 4.41 -15.31
N ILE A 315 -11.63 4.79 -14.21
CA ILE A 315 -11.26 4.37 -12.87
C ILE A 315 -12.42 4.52 -11.88
N VAL A 316 -12.57 3.58 -10.96
CA VAL A 316 -13.52 3.69 -9.84
C VAL A 316 -12.81 4.32 -8.65
N ILE A 317 -13.38 5.38 -8.07
CA ILE A 317 -12.82 6.08 -6.91
C ILE A 317 -13.33 5.45 -5.60
N ASN A 318 -14.66 5.31 -5.47
CA ASN A 318 -15.34 4.68 -4.35
C ASN A 318 -16.70 4.14 -4.79
N GLU A 319 -17.52 3.64 -3.86
CA GLU A 319 -18.85 3.10 -4.13
C GLU A 319 -19.85 4.08 -4.77
N ASN A 320 -19.57 5.37 -4.70
CA ASN A 320 -20.44 6.43 -5.22
C ASN A 320 -19.86 7.16 -6.43
N THR A 321 -18.56 6.93 -6.77
CA THR A 321 -17.84 7.81 -7.68
C THR A 321 -16.92 7.04 -8.62
N TYR A 322 -16.97 7.35 -9.92
CA TYR A 322 -15.95 6.92 -10.88
C TYR A 322 -15.54 8.09 -11.80
N ILE A 323 -14.41 7.94 -12.47
CA ILE A 323 -13.96 8.83 -13.56
C ILE A 323 -14.21 8.10 -14.87
N ASP A 324 -14.85 8.78 -15.82
CA ASP A 324 -15.05 8.26 -17.17
C ASP A 324 -13.83 8.53 -18.09
N ASN A 325 -13.83 7.93 -19.29
CA ASN A 325 -12.74 8.09 -20.25
C ASN A 325 -12.63 9.51 -20.83
N ASP A 326 -13.64 10.34 -20.63
CA ASP A 326 -13.66 11.75 -21.04
C ASP A 326 -13.22 12.68 -19.90
N ASP A 327 -12.65 12.12 -18.80
CA ASP A 327 -12.20 12.83 -17.62
C ASP A 327 -13.31 13.61 -16.88
N TYR A 328 -14.49 13.01 -16.76
CA TYR A 328 -15.52 13.48 -15.85
C TYR A 328 -15.60 12.59 -14.61
N ILE A 329 -15.77 13.24 -13.47
CA ILE A 329 -16.17 12.60 -12.23
C ILE A 329 -17.67 12.40 -12.28
N VAL A 330 -18.10 11.17 -12.11
CA VAL A 330 -19.49 10.77 -12.28
C VAL A 330 -19.99 10.15 -10.99
N ASN A 331 -21.13 10.63 -10.52
CA ASN A 331 -21.86 9.97 -9.43
C ASN A 331 -22.52 8.69 -9.96
N VAL A 332 -22.25 7.55 -9.29
CA VAL A 332 -22.75 6.23 -9.67
C VAL A 332 -24.29 6.17 -9.67
N ARG A 333 -24.92 6.83 -8.70
CA ARG A 333 -26.37 6.74 -8.48
C ARG A 333 -27.15 7.72 -9.36
N THR A 334 -26.72 8.99 -9.39
CA THR A 334 -27.46 10.08 -10.03
C THR A 334 -27.01 10.35 -11.46
N GLY A 335 -25.80 9.89 -11.83
CA GLY A 335 -25.20 10.23 -13.11
C GLY A 335 -24.71 11.66 -13.22
N LYS A 336 -24.74 12.46 -12.14
CA LYS A 336 -24.20 13.81 -12.08
C LYS A 336 -22.73 13.80 -12.51
N LYS A 337 -22.33 14.73 -13.39
CA LYS A 337 -20.97 14.80 -13.95
C LYS A 337 -20.30 16.12 -13.63
N VAL A 338 -19.03 16.07 -13.25
CA VAL A 338 -18.18 17.23 -13.02
C VAL A 338 -16.84 17.01 -13.72
N LYS A 339 -16.31 18.03 -14.41
CA LYS A 339 -15.02 17.89 -15.12
C LYS A 339 -13.89 17.67 -14.12
N TYR A 340 -13.12 16.61 -14.32
CA TYR A 340 -11.94 16.30 -13.50
C TYR A 340 -10.82 17.30 -13.78
N LYS A 341 -10.21 17.81 -12.70
CA LYS A 341 -9.01 18.65 -12.75
C LYS A 341 -7.85 17.87 -12.15
N ASN A 342 -6.77 17.66 -12.90
CA ASN A 342 -5.57 16.99 -12.40
C ASN A 342 -5.07 17.60 -11.07
N MET A 343 -4.57 16.76 -10.17
CA MET A 343 -4.01 17.09 -8.85
C MET A 343 -5.03 17.37 -7.73
N ILE A 344 -6.33 17.22 -7.96
CA ILE A 344 -7.37 17.38 -6.95
C ILE A 344 -8.10 16.04 -6.82
N LYS A 345 -8.31 15.56 -5.59
CA LYS A 345 -9.14 14.40 -5.34
C LYS A 345 -10.59 14.82 -5.21
N TYR A 346 -11.45 14.24 -6.04
CA TYR A 346 -12.90 14.44 -5.99
C TYR A 346 -13.60 13.13 -5.65
N TYR A 347 -14.67 13.20 -4.91
CA TYR A 347 -15.59 12.07 -4.72
C TYR A 347 -16.97 12.56 -4.29
N PHE A 348 -17.99 11.76 -4.55
CA PHE A 348 -19.31 11.94 -3.97
C PHE A 348 -19.41 11.14 -2.68
N ASP A 349 -20.01 11.74 -1.65
CA ASP A 349 -20.36 11.02 -0.44
C ASP A 349 -21.67 10.21 -0.62
N SER A 350 -22.11 9.52 0.46
CA SER A 350 -23.34 8.73 0.46
C SER A 350 -24.64 9.57 0.25
N ASN A 351 -24.57 10.88 0.44
CA ASN A 351 -25.68 11.83 0.30
C ASN A 351 -25.60 12.66 -0.99
N ASP A 352 -24.83 12.21 -1.98
CA ASP A 352 -24.62 12.88 -3.27
C ASP A 352 -23.96 14.27 -3.18
N VAL A 353 -23.29 14.56 -2.08
CA VAL A 353 -22.50 15.77 -1.89
C VAL A 353 -21.15 15.61 -2.56
N LEU A 354 -20.76 16.49 -3.46
CA LEU A 354 -19.45 16.50 -4.08
C LEU A 354 -18.42 17.11 -3.12
N ILE A 355 -17.34 16.36 -2.89
CA ILE A 355 -16.22 16.78 -2.05
C ILE A 355 -14.98 16.90 -2.91
N GLU A 356 -14.35 18.06 -2.86
CA GLU A 356 -13.10 18.39 -3.54
C GLU A 356 -11.97 18.52 -2.52
N CYS A 357 -10.97 17.64 -2.58
CA CYS A 357 -9.81 17.63 -1.68
C CYS A 357 -8.57 18.13 -2.39
N GLY A 358 -8.30 19.43 -2.29
CA GLY A 358 -7.07 20.06 -2.79
C GLY A 358 -5.88 19.90 -1.80
N ASN A 359 -4.72 20.45 -2.16
CA ASN A 359 -3.51 20.39 -1.33
C ASN A 359 -3.61 21.22 -0.05
N SER A 360 -4.33 22.35 -0.10
CA SER A 360 -4.45 23.31 1.01
C SER A 360 -5.87 23.49 1.53
N SER A 361 -6.88 22.92 0.87
CA SER A 361 -8.28 23.09 1.23
C SER A 361 -9.12 21.87 0.89
N VAL A 362 -10.24 21.73 1.59
CA VAL A 362 -11.34 20.84 1.23
C VAL A 362 -12.53 21.73 0.91
N ILE A 363 -13.19 21.49 -0.21
CA ILE A 363 -14.42 22.20 -0.60
C ILE A 363 -15.56 21.19 -0.59
N ILE A 364 -16.62 21.51 0.10
CA ILE A 364 -17.87 20.75 0.11
C ILE A 364 -18.86 21.53 -0.72
N HIS A 365 -19.25 20.97 -1.86
CA HIS A 365 -20.18 21.59 -2.82
C HIS A 365 -21.62 21.33 -2.37
N CYS A 366 -22.20 22.32 -1.73
CA CYS A 366 -23.61 22.40 -1.36
C CYS A 366 -24.22 23.70 -1.91
N ASP A 367 -25.42 24.10 -1.52
CA ASP A 367 -26.10 25.33 -1.99
C ASP A 367 -25.22 26.59 -1.87
N ASN A 368 -24.39 26.65 -0.81
CA ASN A 368 -23.29 27.58 -0.66
C ASN A 368 -22.02 26.78 -0.42
N ASP A 369 -21.09 26.78 -1.37
CA ASP A 369 -19.84 26.03 -1.25
C ASP A 369 -19.14 26.34 0.06
N TYR A 370 -18.84 25.28 0.84
CA TYR A 370 -18.09 25.40 2.07
C TYR A 370 -16.62 25.09 1.82
N VAL A 371 -15.76 26.10 1.99
CA VAL A 371 -14.31 25.96 1.83
C VAL A 371 -13.67 25.83 3.22
N PHE A 372 -13.00 24.70 3.43
CA PHE A 372 -12.24 24.43 4.64
C PHE A 372 -10.74 24.46 4.35
N GLU A 373 -10.04 25.45 4.88
CA GLU A 373 -8.59 25.54 4.77
C GLU A 373 -7.89 24.51 5.66
N LYS A 374 -6.89 23.81 5.12
CA LYS A 374 -6.12 22.78 5.85
C LYS A 374 -5.26 23.39 6.98
N LYS A 375 -5.86 23.61 8.14
CA LYS A 375 -5.17 23.98 9.39
C LYS A 375 -5.21 22.85 10.44
N TYR A 376 -5.17 21.59 9.99
CA TYR A 376 -5.36 20.41 10.82
C TYR A 376 -4.17 19.44 10.74
N LYS A 377 -4.07 18.52 11.72
CA LYS A 377 -2.98 17.56 11.85
C LYS A 377 -3.26 16.18 11.22
N SER A 378 -4.52 15.87 10.90
CA SER A 378 -4.96 14.53 10.52
C SER A 378 -5.76 14.52 9.22
N ASN A 379 -6.24 13.36 8.82
CA ASN A 379 -7.24 13.24 7.77
C ASN A 379 -8.54 13.98 8.16
N VAL A 380 -9.31 14.37 7.14
CA VAL A 380 -10.64 14.92 7.28
C VAL A 380 -11.63 13.81 6.97
N VAL A 381 -12.63 13.64 7.83
CA VAL A 381 -13.76 12.74 7.60
C VAL A 381 -14.99 13.60 7.33
N VAL A 382 -15.72 13.28 6.28
CA VAL A 382 -16.97 13.96 5.91
C VAL A 382 -18.10 12.94 5.94
N GLU A 383 -19.17 13.25 6.67
CA GLU A 383 -20.37 12.43 6.75
C GLU A 383 -21.62 13.32 6.61
N GLY A 384 -22.25 13.27 5.45
CA GLY A 384 -23.34 14.16 5.10
C GLY A 384 -22.93 15.64 5.15
N ASN A 385 -23.66 16.45 5.92
CA ASN A 385 -23.34 17.85 6.12
C ASN A 385 -22.39 18.13 7.30
N LYS A 386 -21.66 17.12 7.78
CA LYS A 386 -20.71 17.24 8.87
C LYS A 386 -19.29 16.93 8.41
N LEU A 387 -18.37 17.75 8.91
CA LEU A 387 -16.93 17.62 8.70
C LEU A 387 -16.24 17.39 10.05
N TYR A 388 -15.34 16.42 10.11
CA TYR A 388 -14.58 16.08 11.31
C TYR A 388 -13.08 16.18 11.03
N TYR A 389 -12.34 16.76 11.98
CA TYR A 389 -10.88 16.87 11.91
C TYR A 389 -10.24 17.03 13.29
N ILE A 390 -8.95 16.73 13.39
CA ILE A 390 -8.17 17.03 14.61
C ILE A 390 -7.46 18.36 14.43
N SER A 391 -7.80 19.32 15.30
CA SER A 391 -7.23 20.67 15.30
C SER A 391 -5.76 20.66 15.75
N LYS A 392 -5.03 21.75 15.44
CA LYS A 392 -3.65 21.96 15.96
C LYS A 392 -3.55 21.93 17.50
N LYS A 393 -4.66 22.14 18.22
CA LYS A 393 -4.76 22.06 19.68
C LYS A 393 -5.10 20.66 20.18
N ASN A 394 -4.95 19.62 19.32
CA ASN A 394 -5.26 18.23 19.67
C ASN A 394 -6.70 18.04 20.19
N THR A 395 -7.65 18.53 19.43
CA THR A 395 -9.07 18.38 19.75
C THR A 395 -9.77 17.86 18.49
N LEU A 396 -10.55 16.80 18.59
CA LEU A 396 -11.48 16.40 17.55
C LEU A 396 -12.59 17.44 17.46
N VAL A 397 -12.77 18.02 16.30
CA VAL A 397 -13.73 19.08 16.01
C VAL A 397 -14.76 18.57 15.02
N GLU A 398 -16.03 18.82 15.29
CA GLU A 398 -17.15 18.64 14.37
C GLU A 398 -17.58 20.01 13.85
N VAL A 399 -17.71 20.14 12.53
CA VAL A 399 -18.32 21.29 11.88
C VAL A 399 -19.60 20.82 11.19
N THR A 400 -20.73 21.33 11.63
CA THR A 400 -22.00 21.08 10.95
C THR A 400 -22.28 22.23 9.97
N ILE A 401 -22.42 21.90 8.70
CA ILE A 401 -22.67 22.84 7.61
C ILE A 401 -24.17 23.02 7.47
N THR A 402 -24.65 24.26 7.54
CA THR A 402 -26.07 24.60 7.40
C THR A 402 -26.23 25.80 6.45
N GLN A 403 -27.43 25.98 5.91
CA GLN A 403 -27.75 27.12 5.04
C GLN A 403 -27.56 28.50 5.73
N ASN A 404 -27.70 28.52 7.07
CA ASN A 404 -27.59 29.76 7.88
C ASN A 404 -26.21 29.97 8.53
N GLY A 405 -25.22 29.18 8.16
CA GLY A 405 -23.85 29.24 8.70
C GLY A 405 -23.41 27.90 9.32
N ASN A 406 -22.17 27.89 9.82
CA ASN A 406 -21.55 26.68 10.32
C ASN A 406 -21.57 26.64 11.85
N ASN A 407 -21.95 25.51 12.41
CA ASN A 407 -21.86 25.26 13.84
C ASN A 407 -20.62 24.42 14.15
N ILE A 408 -19.74 24.92 15.01
CA ILE A 408 -18.47 24.28 15.35
C ILE A 408 -18.55 23.76 16.79
N ARG A 409 -18.32 22.45 16.98
CA ARG A 409 -18.31 21.79 18.27
C ARG A 409 -17.00 21.08 18.53
N ASN A 410 -16.41 21.32 19.69
CA ASN A 410 -15.30 20.51 20.20
C ASN A 410 -15.87 19.18 20.73
N VAL A 411 -15.42 18.06 20.15
CA VAL A 411 -15.92 16.72 20.46
C VAL A 411 -15.16 16.13 21.65
N CYS A 412 -13.85 15.91 21.51
CA CYS A 412 -13.03 15.37 22.59
C CYS A 412 -11.57 15.83 22.45
N LYS A 413 -10.81 15.74 23.54
CA LYS A 413 -9.35 15.94 23.53
C LYS A 413 -8.65 14.70 22.99
N CYS A 414 -7.56 14.93 22.24
CA CYS A 414 -6.77 13.90 21.63
C CYS A 414 -5.29 14.00 22.04
N SER A 415 -4.54 12.92 21.89
CA SER A 415 -3.08 12.93 22.04
C SER A 415 -2.40 13.58 20.82
N ASN A 416 -1.10 13.80 20.90
CA ASN A 416 -0.31 14.28 19.75
C ASN A 416 -0.32 13.27 18.60
N ASN A 417 -0.29 11.98 18.93
CA ASN A 417 -0.39 10.86 17.99
C ASN A 417 -1.76 10.22 18.20
N CYS A 418 -2.70 10.57 17.35
CA CYS A 418 -4.07 10.07 17.42
C CYS A 418 -4.63 9.82 16.04
N TYR A 419 -5.52 8.87 15.97
CA TYR A 419 -6.24 8.44 14.78
C TYR A 419 -7.73 8.40 15.09
N PHE A 420 -8.58 8.65 14.12
CA PHE A 420 -10.02 8.64 14.36
C PHE A 420 -10.78 8.21 13.11
N GLU A 421 -12.00 7.75 13.33
CA GLU A 421 -13.01 7.50 12.32
C GLU A 421 -14.37 7.96 12.82
N VAL A 422 -15.23 8.34 11.88
CA VAL A 422 -16.63 8.67 12.16
C VAL A 422 -17.50 7.86 11.21
N LEU A 423 -18.38 7.07 11.76
CA LEU A 423 -19.26 6.18 11.00
C LEU A 423 -20.66 6.19 11.64
N HIS A 424 -21.67 6.49 10.84
CA HIS A 424 -23.08 6.56 11.27
C HIS A 424 -23.33 7.50 12.46
N GLY A 425 -22.69 8.67 12.44
CA GLY A 425 -22.81 9.68 13.49
C GLY A 425 -22.11 9.35 14.81
N LYS A 426 -21.40 8.23 14.88
CA LYS A 426 -20.59 7.83 16.02
C LYS A 426 -19.12 8.00 15.72
N TYR A 427 -18.31 8.38 16.71
CA TYR A 427 -16.86 8.53 16.53
C TYR A 427 -16.09 7.57 17.41
N PHE A 428 -14.93 7.17 16.92
CA PHE A 428 -13.94 6.37 17.63
C PHE A 428 -12.57 7.01 17.46
N VAL A 429 -11.84 7.23 18.56
CA VAL A 429 -10.51 7.83 18.55
C VAL A 429 -9.52 6.89 19.22
N ILE A 430 -8.40 6.68 18.56
CA ILE A 430 -7.23 5.98 19.09
C ILE A 430 -6.24 7.05 19.54
N ASN A 431 -5.99 7.18 20.83
CA ASN A 431 -4.98 8.07 21.40
C ASN A 431 -3.77 7.23 21.80
N TYR A 432 -2.64 7.44 21.14
CA TYR A 432 -1.41 6.73 21.44
C TYR A 432 -0.53 7.55 22.40
N TYR A 433 -0.12 6.91 23.47
CA TYR A 433 0.83 7.40 24.45
C TYR A 433 1.98 6.39 24.60
N GLN A 434 3.14 6.82 25.08
CA GLN A 434 4.23 5.88 25.33
C GLN A 434 3.79 4.82 26.36
N GLY A 435 3.76 3.56 25.91
CA GLY A 435 3.39 2.40 26.73
C GLY A 435 1.89 2.06 26.78
N LYS A 436 1.02 2.91 26.21
CA LYS A 436 -0.42 2.61 26.18
C LYS A 436 -1.20 3.30 25.07
N ILE A 437 -2.32 2.70 24.73
CA ILE A 437 -3.36 3.30 23.89
C ILE A 437 -4.58 3.60 24.75
N VAL A 438 -5.18 4.78 24.56
CA VAL A 438 -6.48 5.14 25.13
C VAL A 438 -7.48 5.25 23.98
N PHE A 439 -8.41 4.32 23.94
CA PHE A 439 -9.52 4.34 23.00
C PHE A 439 -10.65 5.22 23.55
N ASN A 440 -11.10 6.20 22.76
CA ASN A 440 -12.28 6.99 23.09
C ASN A 440 -13.42 6.63 22.12
N ASN A 441 -14.46 6.05 22.66
CA ASN A 441 -15.66 5.70 21.93
C ASN A 441 -16.82 6.58 22.43
N ASN A 442 -17.22 7.56 21.62
CA ASN A 442 -18.32 8.48 21.94
C ASN A 442 -18.22 9.11 23.35
N GLY A 443 -17.02 9.48 23.76
CA GLY A 443 -16.79 10.16 25.05
C GLY A 443 -16.38 9.24 26.21
N VAL A 444 -16.41 7.92 26.03
CA VAL A 444 -15.96 6.96 27.06
C VAL A 444 -14.60 6.39 26.70
N ASN A 445 -13.68 6.39 27.67
CA ASN A 445 -12.32 5.92 27.49
C ASN A 445 -12.14 4.47 27.95
N CYS A 446 -11.33 3.72 27.19
CA CYS A 446 -10.83 2.40 27.54
C CYS A 446 -9.30 2.39 27.33
N GLU A 447 -8.53 1.95 28.32
CA GLU A 447 -7.08 1.91 28.25
C GLU A 447 -6.58 0.50 27.90
N TYR A 448 -5.49 0.44 27.13
CA TYR A 448 -4.84 -0.79 26.73
C TYR A 448 -3.31 -0.62 26.75
N GLU A 449 -2.59 -1.51 27.43
CA GLU A 449 -1.13 -1.51 27.45
C GLU A 449 -0.60 -1.90 26.05
N TYR A 450 0.19 -1.01 25.46
CA TYR A 450 0.72 -1.19 24.11
C TYR A 450 2.03 -0.42 23.97
N ASN A 451 3.12 -1.14 23.76
CA ASN A 451 4.47 -0.57 23.75
C ASN A 451 5.02 -0.34 22.33
N ASP A 452 4.42 -0.97 21.32
CA ASP A 452 4.86 -0.84 19.95
C ASP A 452 4.31 0.44 19.30
N LYS A 453 5.01 0.97 18.31
CA LYS A 453 4.51 2.09 17.51
C LYS A 453 3.41 1.63 16.56
N ILE A 454 2.39 2.46 16.38
CA ILE A 454 1.35 2.25 15.37
C ILE A 454 1.87 2.75 14.02
N GLU A 455 1.98 1.86 13.04
CA GLU A 455 2.35 2.18 11.67
C GLU A 455 1.13 2.38 10.79
N ASN A 456 0.12 1.50 10.93
CA ASN A 456 -1.11 1.55 10.18
C ASN A 456 -2.29 1.17 11.06
N TYR A 457 -3.50 1.56 10.66
CA TYR A 457 -4.71 1.25 11.42
C TYR A 457 -5.94 1.13 10.51
N GLY A 458 -6.94 0.40 10.99
CA GLY A 458 -8.30 0.36 10.45
C GLY A 458 -9.31 0.45 11.60
N ILE A 459 -10.32 1.28 11.44
CA ILE A 459 -11.44 1.43 12.39
C ILE A 459 -12.73 1.19 11.61
N HIS A 460 -13.54 0.25 12.06
CA HIS A 460 -14.78 -0.14 11.40
C HIS A 460 -15.89 -0.28 12.41
N TYR A 461 -17.12 -0.03 11.98
CA TYR A 461 -18.30 -0.09 12.84
C TYR A 461 -19.36 -1.00 12.22
N ASP A 462 -19.86 -1.96 13.01
CA ASP A 462 -20.99 -2.78 12.64
C ASP A 462 -22.28 -2.24 13.30
N VAL A 463 -23.10 -1.61 12.48
CA VAL A 463 -24.38 -0.99 12.91
C VAL A 463 -25.34 -2.03 13.53
N PHE A 464 -25.31 -3.28 13.05
CA PHE A 464 -26.25 -4.32 13.47
C PHE A 464 -25.96 -4.87 14.86
N THR A 465 -24.69 -4.95 15.24
CA THR A 465 -24.28 -5.49 16.54
C THR A 465 -23.82 -4.41 17.51
N ASP A 466 -23.77 -3.15 17.06
CA ASP A 466 -23.24 -1.99 17.80
C ASP A 466 -21.82 -2.26 18.32
N LYS A 467 -20.94 -2.69 17.41
CA LYS A 467 -19.55 -3.03 17.73
C LYS A 467 -18.58 -2.25 16.87
N TRP A 468 -17.47 -1.86 17.49
CA TRP A 468 -16.31 -1.34 16.77
C TRP A 468 -15.27 -2.43 16.59
N LEU A 469 -14.69 -2.48 15.43
CA LEU A 469 -13.48 -3.24 15.11
C LEU A 469 -12.33 -2.27 14.95
N VAL A 470 -11.26 -2.53 15.65
CA VAL A 470 -9.99 -1.80 15.52
C VAL A 470 -8.91 -2.80 15.14
N VAL A 471 -8.21 -2.54 14.05
CA VAL A 471 -7.02 -3.27 13.65
C VAL A 471 -5.86 -2.31 13.66
N ILE A 472 -4.77 -2.67 14.31
CA ILE A 472 -3.54 -1.90 14.41
C ILE A 472 -2.41 -2.74 13.85
N GLU A 473 -1.61 -2.16 12.99
CA GLU A 473 -0.35 -2.72 12.49
C GLU A 473 0.82 -1.96 13.11
N ASN A 474 1.79 -2.69 13.66
CA ASN A 474 2.99 -2.09 14.21
C ASN A 474 4.13 -2.04 13.18
N GLU A 475 5.23 -1.39 13.53
CA GLU A 475 6.44 -1.25 12.71
C GLU A 475 7.14 -2.57 12.33
N THR A 476 6.78 -3.69 12.96
CA THR A 476 7.29 -5.04 12.65
C THR A 476 6.30 -5.89 11.87
N ASN A 477 5.27 -5.27 11.24
CA ASN A 477 4.19 -5.92 10.50
C ASN A 477 3.40 -6.95 11.33
N LYS A 478 3.28 -6.73 12.64
CA LYS A 478 2.40 -7.49 13.51
C LYS A 478 1.08 -6.76 13.67
N PHE A 479 0.01 -7.51 13.70
CA PHE A 479 -1.34 -6.98 13.78
C PHE A 479 -1.95 -7.23 15.16
N LEU A 480 -2.64 -6.25 15.67
CA LEU A 480 -3.51 -6.36 16.84
C LEU A 480 -4.94 -6.07 16.42
N THR A 481 -5.82 -7.06 16.56
CA THR A 481 -7.24 -6.95 16.25
C THR A 481 -8.04 -6.89 17.54
N LEU A 482 -8.84 -5.84 17.71
CA LEU A 482 -9.69 -5.63 18.88
C LEU A 482 -11.14 -5.42 18.45
N VAL A 483 -12.08 -6.02 19.16
CA VAL A 483 -13.52 -5.76 19.00
C VAL A 483 -14.07 -5.17 20.27
N PHE A 484 -14.73 -4.02 20.16
CA PHE A 484 -15.33 -3.29 21.28
C PHE A 484 -16.85 -3.38 21.24
N LYS A 485 -17.46 -3.55 22.41
CA LYS A 485 -18.90 -3.35 22.64
C LYS A 485 -19.08 -2.68 23.99
N ASN A 486 -19.98 -1.68 24.07
CA ASN A 486 -20.23 -0.93 25.31
C ASN A 486 -18.95 -0.41 25.97
N ASN A 487 -17.97 0.04 25.16
CA ASN A 487 -16.67 0.56 25.59
C ASN A 487 -15.73 -0.47 26.26
N GLU A 488 -16.03 -1.74 26.15
CA GLU A 488 -15.18 -2.84 26.63
C GLU A 488 -14.64 -3.66 25.48
N ILE A 489 -13.41 -4.16 25.63
CA ILE A 489 -12.79 -5.07 24.68
C ILE A 489 -13.44 -6.44 24.84
N GLN A 490 -14.23 -6.86 23.86
CA GLN A 490 -14.92 -8.17 23.83
C GLN A 490 -14.04 -9.26 23.21
N TYR A 491 -13.10 -8.88 22.35
CA TYR A 491 -12.23 -9.82 21.67
C TYR A 491 -10.87 -9.18 21.36
N LYS A 492 -9.82 -9.98 21.46
CA LYS A 492 -8.44 -9.62 21.13
C LYS A 492 -7.77 -10.74 20.36
N CYS A 493 -7.05 -10.40 19.29
CA CYS A 493 -6.24 -11.33 18.51
C CYS A 493 -5.01 -10.64 17.91
N ASP A 494 -3.86 -11.32 17.95
CA ASP A 494 -2.58 -10.87 17.37
C ASP A 494 -2.05 -11.82 16.29
N ARG A 495 -2.85 -12.86 15.94
CA ARG A 495 -2.46 -13.91 15.00
C ARG A 495 -2.91 -13.69 13.56
N ILE A 496 -3.90 -12.81 13.36
CA ILE A 496 -4.44 -12.52 12.02
C ILE A 496 -3.45 -11.62 11.30
N ARG A 497 -3.10 -12.00 10.07
CA ARG A 497 -2.32 -11.18 9.15
C ARG A 497 -3.24 -10.65 8.06
N PHE A 498 -3.09 -9.38 7.71
CA PHE A 498 -3.83 -8.75 6.65
C PHE A 498 -2.88 -8.38 5.51
N GLU A 499 -3.20 -8.82 4.31
CA GLU A 499 -2.45 -8.48 3.09
C GLU A 499 -3.10 -7.31 2.33
N CYS A 500 -4.22 -6.82 2.86
CA CYS A 500 -4.99 -5.70 2.32
C CYS A 500 -4.77 -4.42 3.13
N HIS A 501 -5.15 -3.28 2.55
CA HIS A 501 -5.22 -2.05 3.32
C HIS A 501 -6.25 -2.19 4.46
N LEU A 502 -5.90 -1.80 5.69
CA LEU A 502 -6.75 -2.02 6.86
C LEU A 502 -8.11 -1.29 6.80
N GLY A 503 -8.21 -0.22 5.99
CA GLY A 503 -9.46 0.45 5.66
C GLY A 503 -10.40 -0.34 4.74
N ASN A 504 -9.94 -1.44 4.15
CA ASN A 504 -10.71 -2.28 3.21
C ASN A 504 -11.47 -3.42 3.90
N ILE A 505 -11.29 -3.58 5.21
CA ILE A 505 -11.94 -4.59 6.03
C ILE A 505 -13.36 -4.14 6.36
N CYS A 506 -14.26 -5.08 6.59
CA CYS A 506 -15.55 -4.79 7.21
C CYS A 506 -15.90 -5.86 8.24
N MET A 507 -16.84 -5.53 9.13
CA MET A 507 -17.35 -6.46 10.15
C MET A 507 -18.85 -6.63 10.01
N SER A 508 -19.33 -7.86 10.17
CA SER A 508 -20.77 -8.16 10.24
C SER A 508 -21.00 -9.40 11.10
N ASN A 509 -21.95 -9.31 12.02
CA ASN A 509 -22.41 -10.45 12.84
C ASN A 509 -21.27 -11.29 13.45
N ASN A 510 -20.33 -10.65 14.15
CA ASN A 510 -19.16 -11.29 14.77
C ASN A 510 -18.17 -11.96 13.81
N THR A 511 -18.19 -11.56 12.54
CA THR A 511 -17.24 -12.03 11.53
C THR A 511 -16.56 -10.83 10.90
N LEU A 512 -15.23 -10.85 10.85
CA LEU A 512 -14.42 -9.93 10.08
C LEU A 512 -14.35 -10.44 8.64
N PHE A 513 -14.57 -9.57 7.68
CA PHE A 513 -14.38 -9.87 6.26
C PHE A 513 -13.31 -8.98 5.70
N PHE A 514 -12.36 -9.56 5.01
CA PHE A 514 -11.29 -8.82 4.36
C PHE A 514 -10.94 -9.42 2.99
N PRO A 515 -10.54 -8.57 2.04
CA PRO A 515 -10.19 -9.02 0.71
C PRO A 515 -8.82 -9.70 0.73
N ILE A 516 -8.71 -10.76 -0.05
CA ILE A 516 -7.47 -11.39 -0.45
C ILE A 516 -7.57 -11.71 -1.94
N ASP A 517 -6.45 -11.83 -2.62
CA ASP A 517 -6.46 -12.05 -4.07
C ASP A 517 -7.32 -13.24 -4.48
N GLY A 518 -8.40 -12.97 -5.23
CA GLY A 518 -9.35 -13.97 -5.74
C GLY A 518 -10.40 -14.45 -4.73
N ASN A 519 -10.42 -13.91 -3.49
CA ASN A 519 -11.35 -14.33 -2.44
C ASN A 519 -11.78 -13.21 -1.50
N ILE A 520 -12.87 -13.43 -0.79
CA ILE A 520 -13.20 -12.73 0.45
C ILE A 520 -12.95 -13.71 1.60
N ARG A 521 -12.08 -13.36 2.53
CA ARG A 521 -11.85 -14.17 3.74
C ARG A 521 -12.72 -13.68 4.89
N GLY A 522 -13.49 -14.58 5.47
CA GLY A 522 -14.28 -14.35 6.67
C GLY A 522 -13.60 -14.99 7.89
N PHE A 523 -13.46 -14.23 8.98
CA PHE A 523 -12.97 -14.73 10.26
C PHE A 523 -14.04 -14.58 11.33
N ALA A 524 -14.66 -15.68 11.72
CA ALA A 524 -15.62 -15.74 12.81
C ALA A 524 -14.87 -15.77 14.15
N TYR A 525 -14.57 -14.61 14.70
CA TYR A 525 -13.64 -14.45 15.82
C TYR A 525 -14.07 -15.17 17.11
N GLN A 526 -15.38 -15.32 17.37
CA GLN A 526 -15.88 -16.07 18.53
C GLN A 526 -15.66 -17.58 18.43
N LYS A 527 -15.50 -18.10 17.21
CA LYS A 527 -15.31 -19.53 16.92
C LYS A 527 -13.89 -19.87 16.53
N ASP A 528 -13.03 -18.86 16.37
CA ASP A 528 -11.67 -18.97 15.84
C ASP A 528 -11.62 -19.70 14.48
N LEU A 529 -12.56 -19.40 13.59
CA LEU A 529 -12.75 -20.12 12.34
C LEU A 529 -12.65 -19.19 11.14
N PHE A 530 -11.81 -19.56 10.18
CA PHE A 530 -11.72 -18.93 8.87
C PHE A 530 -12.61 -19.62 7.85
N LYS A 531 -13.17 -18.85 6.93
CA LYS A 531 -13.88 -19.34 5.76
C LYS A 531 -13.61 -18.43 4.57
N ASP A 532 -13.18 -19.02 3.45
CA ASP A 532 -12.93 -18.30 2.21
C ASP A 532 -14.14 -18.42 1.26
N PHE A 533 -14.45 -17.30 0.62
CA PHE A 533 -15.49 -17.20 -0.39
C PHE A 533 -14.81 -16.78 -1.70
N GLN A 534 -14.72 -17.70 -2.65
CA GLN A 534 -14.11 -17.44 -3.94
C GLN A 534 -14.83 -16.30 -4.66
N CYS A 535 -14.09 -15.26 -5.04
CA CYS A 535 -14.61 -14.08 -5.71
C CYS A 535 -13.53 -13.46 -6.59
N ASP A 536 -13.55 -13.78 -7.87
CA ASP A 536 -12.50 -13.42 -8.84
C ASP A 536 -12.41 -11.91 -9.17
N VAL A 537 -13.38 -11.10 -8.71
CA VAL A 537 -13.34 -9.64 -8.83
C VAL A 537 -12.64 -8.97 -7.64
N VAL A 538 -12.24 -9.73 -6.62
CA VAL A 538 -11.58 -9.24 -5.42
C VAL A 538 -10.06 -9.38 -5.56
N ASN A 539 -9.34 -8.34 -5.18
CA ASN A 539 -7.89 -8.34 -4.94
C ASN A 539 -7.59 -7.69 -3.58
N ASN A 540 -6.33 -7.66 -3.17
CA ASN A 540 -5.92 -7.06 -1.90
C ASN A 540 -6.24 -5.56 -1.78
N ASP A 541 -6.39 -4.84 -2.90
CA ASP A 541 -6.77 -3.42 -2.92
C ASP A 541 -8.30 -3.21 -2.92
N SER A 542 -9.10 -4.27 -3.08
CA SER A 542 -10.55 -4.18 -3.06
C SER A 542 -11.08 -3.76 -1.69
N ARG A 543 -12.05 -2.85 -1.67
CA ARG A 543 -12.75 -2.44 -0.45
C ARG A 543 -14.04 -3.21 -0.29
N LEU A 544 -14.26 -3.75 0.91
CA LEU A 544 -15.49 -4.42 1.30
C LEU A 544 -16.35 -3.49 2.16
N ILE A 545 -17.62 -3.34 1.80
CA ILE A 545 -18.58 -2.51 2.54
C ILE A 545 -19.81 -3.35 2.82
N LYS A 546 -20.27 -3.33 4.07
CA LYS A 546 -21.52 -3.99 4.45
C LYS A 546 -22.68 -3.03 4.25
N ASP A 547 -23.64 -3.41 3.42
CA ASP A 547 -24.87 -2.65 3.15
C ASP A 547 -26.10 -3.57 3.37
N GLY A 548 -26.76 -3.42 4.50
CA GLY A 548 -27.87 -4.29 4.89
C GLY A 548 -27.48 -5.77 4.90
N LYS A 549 -28.14 -6.58 4.08
CA LYS A 549 -27.83 -8.02 3.90
C LYS A 549 -26.77 -8.27 2.82
N LYS A 550 -26.41 -7.26 2.03
CA LYS A 550 -25.47 -7.38 0.92
C LYS A 550 -24.06 -6.94 1.33
N PHE A 551 -23.08 -7.39 0.57
CA PHE A 551 -21.75 -6.81 0.56
C PHE A 551 -21.56 -6.03 -0.74
N ILE A 552 -21.02 -4.83 -0.64
CA ILE A 552 -20.54 -4.06 -1.77
C ILE A 552 -19.03 -4.27 -1.87
N ILE A 553 -18.57 -4.64 -3.06
CA ILE A 553 -17.17 -4.81 -3.39
C ILE A 553 -16.79 -3.68 -4.34
N VAL A 554 -15.84 -2.87 -3.95
CA VAL A 554 -15.30 -1.79 -4.77
C VAL A 554 -13.88 -2.17 -5.16
N ASN A 555 -13.63 -2.37 -6.44
CA ASN A 555 -12.29 -2.55 -6.99
C ASN A 555 -12.01 -1.44 -8.02
N ASP A 556 -10.85 -1.51 -8.68
CA ASP A 556 -10.44 -0.49 -9.64
C ASP A 556 -11.25 -0.47 -10.95
N GLU A 557 -11.98 -1.53 -11.22
CA GLU A 557 -12.69 -1.72 -12.48
C GLU A 557 -14.18 -1.42 -12.36
N ASN A 558 -14.79 -1.78 -11.22
CA ASN A 558 -16.23 -1.68 -11.05
C ASN A 558 -16.68 -1.79 -9.58
N ILE A 559 -17.97 -1.67 -9.38
CA ILE A 559 -18.65 -1.84 -8.11
C ILE A 559 -19.60 -3.03 -8.25
N TYR A 560 -19.50 -3.98 -7.32
CA TYR A 560 -20.28 -5.20 -7.32
C TYR A 560 -21.10 -5.32 -6.05
N ALA A 561 -22.26 -5.97 -6.12
CA ALA A 561 -23.02 -6.40 -4.97
C ALA A 561 -22.98 -7.92 -4.86
N LEU A 562 -22.72 -8.43 -3.68
CA LEU A 562 -22.80 -9.82 -3.32
C LEU A 562 -24.10 -10.04 -2.54
N SER A 563 -25.08 -10.76 -3.10
CA SER A 563 -26.42 -10.99 -2.52
C SER A 563 -26.71 -12.47 -2.29
#